data_43a429efd231968b32bf877b9690c6bd
#
_entry.id   43a429efd231968b32bf877b9690c6bd
#
_cell.length_a   1.000
_cell.length_b   1.000
_cell.length_c   1.000
_cell.angle_alpha   90.00
_cell.angle_beta   90.00
_cell.angle_gamma   90.00
#
_symmetry.space_group_name_H-M   'P 1'
#
loop_
_entity.id
_entity.type
_entity.pdbx_description
1 polymer ?
#
loop_
_entity_poly.entity_id
_entity_poly.type
_entity_poly.pdbx_seq_one_letter_code
_entity_poly.pdbx_strand_id
1 'polypeptide(L)'
;MNPKLTANDEIIQNMSQPAPAHDENYVLTLEEIGNLAAEGGNSAETLMNVVALIAKRFQTDVCSAYLLEPDRANLVLAATLGLRPQCIGTLRMGLHEGLAGLVAERVGPVAVEQVKNHPRFKYFSEAGEEAYQSFLGVPLIDRGVLQGVLVVQTITPRVFREEEIRMLAEAAAQVGSVVSEARTLDRFIAPAQERLWTLARNLWWSWDHDTSSLFRDLDPVRWRQLNHNPVALLSEIPLPEMERRARELVLHSRINYAYRRQREYLDADRTWGARHAGILRPRPVAYFSAEFGLHVSIPEYSGGLGVLAGDHVKSASDLGIPLVGIGLFYGQGYFRQRLDRAGWQQEEYIQTDVNQLPMEPAIGRNGEPVTVQVETRGAALRAKVWRMKVGRCDLLLLDSNIEGNHPEDRELTSRLYGGDSRIRIRQELLLGIGGFRALRAMGITPGVLHLNEGHSGFAVLEAVRDRMQSEGIAFDHAVRRVSRETVFTTHTPVPAGHDRFYAELMEEHLGPLREALGISQDKLMELGRENPGDRNEDFCMTVLGLKLARRANAVSALHGEVSRHMWTGLYPGKPEEEVPIGHITNGV
;
A
#
# COMPACT_ATOMS: atom_id res chain seq x y z
N MET A 1 66.68 -41.71 -22.39
CA MET A 1 67.75 -41.78 -21.41
C MET A 1 67.79 -40.44 -20.68
N ASN A 2 67.44 -40.48 -19.41
CA ASN A 2 67.52 -39.36 -18.45
C ASN A 2 68.97 -39.11 -18.05
N PRO A 3 69.34 -37.91 -17.72
CA PRO A 3 69.98 -37.76 -16.43
C PRO A 3 69.42 -36.65 -15.55
N LYS A 4 69.28 -37.04 -14.31
CA LYS A 4 69.03 -36.35 -13.05
C LYS A 4 69.62 -34.97 -12.93
N LEU A 5 68.78 -33.96 -12.64
CA LEU A 5 69.16 -32.71 -12.03
C LEU A 5 69.22 -32.89 -10.51
N THR A 6 70.26 -32.41 -9.90
CA THR A 6 70.62 -32.62 -8.51
C THR A 6 69.99 -31.52 -7.60
N ALA A 7 69.75 -31.90 -6.36
CA ALA A 7 68.97 -31.17 -5.34
C ALA A 7 69.51 -29.78 -4.89
N ASN A 8 70.48 -29.17 -5.57
CA ASN A 8 71.02 -27.87 -5.22
C ASN A 8 70.54 -26.67 -6.05
N ASP A 9 69.76 -26.92 -7.13
CA ASP A 9 69.25 -25.85 -7.97
C ASP A 9 67.87 -25.32 -7.53
N GLU A 10 67.18 -26.07 -6.63
CA GLU A 10 65.87 -25.64 -6.08
C GLU A 10 65.96 -24.63 -4.92
N ILE A 11 67.15 -24.41 -4.33
CA ILE A 11 67.35 -23.47 -3.19
C ILE A 11 67.62 -22.03 -3.66
N ILE A 12 68.04 -21.82 -4.91
CA ILE A 12 68.39 -20.49 -5.42
C ILE A 12 67.23 -19.80 -6.18
N GLN A 13 66.18 -20.55 -6.58
CA GLN A 13 65.00 -20.01 -7.25
C GLN A 13 63.93 -19.49 -6.29
N ASN A 14 64.05 -19.71 -4.98
CA ASN A 14 63.04 -19.26 -3.99
C ASN A 14 63.40 -17.96 -3.23
N MET A 15 64.42 -17.20 -3.66
CA MET A 15 64.83 -15.94 -3.02
C MET A 15 64.59 -14.67 -3.87
N SER A 16 63.70 -14.71 -4.86
CA SER A 16 63.38 -13.53 -5.68
C SER A 16 61.88 -13.50 -6.08
N GLN A 17 60.99 -13.61 -5.12
CA GLN A 17 59.64 -13.08 -5.30
C GLN A 17 59.54 -11.79 -4.49
N PRO A 18 59.19 -10.66 -5.09
CA PRO A 18 58.88 -9.46 -4.32
C PRO A 18 57.61 -9.76 -3.51
N ALA A 19 57.61 -9.32 -2.25
CA ALA A 19 56.43 -9.35 -1.40
C ALA A 19 55.22 -8.77 -2.18
N PRO A 20 54.00 -9.35 -2.06
CA PRO A 20 52.85 -8.84 -2.78
C PRO A 20 52.61 -7.38 -2.39
N ALA A 21 52.48 -6.53 -3.40
CA ALA A 21 52.11 -5.14 -3.24
C ALA A 21 50.75 -5.05 -2.57
N HIS A 22 50.74 -4.64 -1.29
CA HIS A 22 49.55 -4.55 -0.43
C HIS A 22 48.98 -3.13 -0.37
N ASP A 23 49.06 -2.30 -1.42
CA ASP A 23 48.74 -0.88 -1.29
C ASP A 23 47.49 -0.37 -2.06
N GLU A 24 46.79 -1.19 -2.84
CA GLU A 24 45.60 -0.68 -3.57
C GLU A 24 44.22 -1.12 -3.00
N ASN A 25 44.17 -2.04 -2.03
CA ASN A 25 42.94 -2.64 -1.57
C ASN A 25 42.27 -1.96 -0.35
N TYR A 26 42.90 -0.98 0.26
CA TYR A 26 42.43 -0.38 1.51
C TYR A 26 41.77 0.99 1.36
N VAL A 27 41.85 1.64 0.21
CA VAL A 27 41.25 2.96 0.00
C VAL A 27 39.77 2.79 -0.24
N LEU A 28 38.93 3.09 0.76
CA LEU A 28 37.53 3.38 0.58
C LEU A 28 37.43 4.68 -0.19
N THR A 29 36.93 4.63 -1.43
CA THR A 29 36.72 5.86 -2.19
C THR A 29 35.48 6.56 -1.64
N LEU A 30 35.52 7.89 -1.59
CA LEU A 30 34.34 8.75 -1.32
C LEU A 30 33.12 8.35 -2.19
N GLU A 31 33.41 7.85 -3.38
CA GLU A 31 32.46 7.40 -4.37
C GLU A 31 31.75 6.10 -3.95
N GLU A 32 32.46 5.13 -3.35
CA GLU A 32 31.85 3.87 -2.89
C GLU A 32 30.87 4.11 -1.72
N ILE A 33 31.26 4.93 -0.74
CA ILE A 33 30.37 5.28 0.38
C ILE A 33 29.23 6.19 -0.11
N GLY A 34 29.53 7.13 -1.01
CA GLY A 34 28.52 8.00 -1.63
C GLY A 34 27.50 7.23 -2.46
N ASN A 35 27.93 6.23 -3.22
CA ASN A 35 27.05 5.36 -3.99
C ASN A 35 26.19 4.48 -3.07
N LEU A 36 26.76 3.90 -2.00
CA LEU A 36 25.99 3.18 -1.00
C LEU A 36 24.99 4.08 -0.25
N ALA A 37 25.34 5.35 -0.04
CA ALA A 37 24.42 6.33 0.55
C ALA A 37 23.30 6.74 -0.43
N ALA A 38 23.57 6.73 -1.73
CA ALA A 38 22.61 7.04 -2.78
C ALA A 38 21.73 5.84 -3.17
N GLU A 39 22.29 4.61 -3.10
CA GLU A 39 21.59 3.35 -3.40
C GLU A 39 20.82 2.82 -2.18
N GLY A 40 21.32 3.08 -0.96
CA GLY A 40 20.67 2.70 0.28
C GLY A 40 19.44 3.56 0.52
N GLY A 41 18.26 2.99 0.29
CA GLY A 41 16.97 3.65 0.54
C GLY A 41 16.74 4.08 2.01
N ASN A 42 17.68 3.75 2.94
CA ASN A 42 17.50 3.95 4.38
C ASN A 42 18.88 4.17 5.05
N SER A 43 18.96 5.13 5.96
CA SER A 43 20.19 5.39 6.73
C SER A 43 20.67 4.16 7.53
N ALA A 44 19.78 3.30 8.01
CA ALA A 44 20.15 2.06 8.70
C ALA A 44 20.69 1.00 7.73
N GLU A 45 20.09 0.85 6.55
CA GLU A 45 20.57 -0.06 5.51
C GLU A 45 21.89 0.42 4.93
N THR A 46 21.98 1.71 4.66
CA THR A 46 23.25 2.37 4.26
C THR A 46 24.34 2.11 5.30
N LEU A 47 24.02 2.28 6.58
CA LEU A 47 24.98 2.07 7.68
C LEU A 47 25.38 0.59 7.78
N MET A 48 24.47 -0.36 7.59
CA MET A 48 24.75 -1.80 7.54
C MET A 48 25.66 -2.17 6.36
N ASN A 49 25.39 -1.62 5.16
CA ASN A 49 26.20 -1.86 3.97
C ASN A 49 27.61 -1.27 4.12
N VAL A 50 27.73 -0.08 4.70
CA VAL A 50 29.02 0.56 4.98
C VAL A 50 29.81 -0.25 6.01
N VAL A 51 29.18 -0.70 7.10
CA VAL A 51 29.81 -1.55 8.12
C VAL A 51 30.31 -2.86 7.52
N ALA A 52 29.53 -3.50 6.64
CA ALA A 52 29.94 -4.73 5.95
C ALA A 52 31.11 -4.50 4.98
N LEU A 53 31.09 -3.38 4.25
CA LEU A 53 32.20 -3.00 3.36
C LEU A 53 33.49 -2.75 4.13
N ILE A 54 33.43 -2.01 5.24
CA ILE A 54 34.59 -1.72 6.10
C ILE A 54 35.16 -3.01 6.68
N ALA A 55 34.32 -3.91 7.24
CA ALA A 55 34.77 -5.20 7.75
C ALA A 55 35.54 -6.01 6.72
N LYS A 56 35.04 -6.06 5.50
CA LYS A 56 35.65 -6.77 4.37
C LYS A 56 36.99 -6.13 3.97
N ARG A 57 37.04 -4.81 3.87
CA ARG A 57 38.25 -4.07 3.45
C ARG A 57 39.37 -4.14 4.50
N PHE A 58 39.03 -3.98 5.78
CA PHE A 58 39.97 -4.07 6.89
C PHE A 58 40.27 -5.51 7.32
N GLN A 59 39.63 -6.50 6.70
CA GLN A 59 39.80 -7.92 7.03
C GLN A 59 39.64 -8.16 8.54
N THR A 60 38.52 -7.67 9.08
CA THR A 60 38.17 -7.79 10.50
C THR A 60 36.94 -8.67 10.68
N ASP A 61 36.87 -9.37 11.83
CA ASP A 61 35.77 -10.28 12.14
C ASP A 61 34.51 -9.53 12.54
N VAL A 62 34.67 -8.32 13.08
CA VAL A 62 33.59 -7.41 13.46
C VAL A 62 33.83 -6.04 12.90
N CYS A 63 32.79 -5.41 12.41
CA CYS A 63 32.66 -3.95 12.31
C CYS A 63 31.31 -3.53 12.88
N SER A 64 31.33 -2.50 13.74
CA SER A 64 30.11 -2.02 14.42
C SER A 64 30.06 -0.50 14.46
N ALA A 65 28.90 0.07 14.18
CA ALA A 65 28.67 1.50 14.35
C ALA A 65 27.74 1.72 15.56
N TYR A 66 28.23 2.47 16.52
CA TYR A 66 27.49 2.94 17.69
C TYR A 66 27.15 4.41 17.49
N LEU A 67 25.89 4.78 17.59
CA LEU A 67 25.46 6.16 17.44
C LEU A 67 25.13 6.78 18.81
N LEU A 68 25.50 8.04 18.96
CA LEU A 68 25.20 8.81 20.15
C LEU A 68 23.69 9.12 20.20
N GLU A 69 23.03 8.82 21.31
CA GLU A 69 21.59 9.16 21.50
C GLU A 69 21.37 10.69 21.53
N PRO A 70 20.14 11.17 21.26
CA PRO A 70 19.84 12.61 21.26
C PRO A 70 20.11 13.32 22.59
N ASP A 71 19.97 12.61 23.72
CA ASP A 71 20.29 13.10 25.07
C ASP A 71 21.80 13.17 25.34
N ARG A 72 22.61 12.61 24.42
CA ARG A 72 24.08 12.54 24.47
C ARG A 72 24.62 11.80 25.70
N ALA A 73 23.82 10.96 26.33
CA ALA A 73 24.22 10.18 27.51
C ALA A 73 24.76 8.79 27.15
N ASN A 74 24.27 8.19 26.09
CA ASN A 74 24.58 6.81 25.71
C ASN A 74 24.95 6.67 24.23
N LEU A 75 25.73 5.63 23.95
CA LEU A 75 25.97 5.06 22.63
C LEU A 75 25.06 3.85 22.46
N VAL A 76 24.38 3.76 21.32
CA VAL A 76 23.52 2.64 20.93
C VAL A 76 24.08 1.94 19.71
N LEU A 77 24.15 0.62 19.72
CA LEU A 77 24.56 -0.18 18.56
C LEU A 77 23.53 -0.01 17.43
N ALA A 78 23.94 0.65 16.35
CA ALA A 78 23.06 0.98 15.21
C ALA A 78 23.23 0.02 14.03
N ALA A 79 24.44 -0.48 13.81
CA ALA A 79 24.75 -1.46 12.77
C ALA A 79 25.91 -2.32 13.19
N THR A 80 25.92 -3.59 12.79
CA THR A 80 27.05 -4.50 13.07
C THR A 80 27.13 -5.63 12.05
N LEU A 81 28.36 -5.98 11.70
CA LEU A 81 28.72 -7.27 11.15
C LEU A 81 29.55 -8.00 12.21
N GLY A 82 29.23 -9.26 12.50
CA GLY A 82 29.99 -10.11 13.41
C GLY A 82 29.47 -10.18 14.86
N LEU A 83 28.74 -9.16 15.37
CA LEU A 83 28.02 -9.27 16.63
C LEU A 83 26.59 -9.82 16.40
N ARG A 84 25.91 -10.22 17.48
CA ARG A 84 24.54 -10.74 17.42
C ARG A 84 23.56 -9.66 16.90
N PRO A 85 22.85 -9.90 15.79
CA PRO A 85 21.94 -8.90 15.21
C PRO A 85 20.83 -8.41 16.15
N GLN A 86 20.42 -9.25 17.10
CA GLN A 86 19.38 -8.91 18.10
C GLN A 86 19.78 -7.75 19.02
N CYS A 87 21.09 -7.45 19.09
CA CYS A 87 21.61 -6.33 19.89
C CYS A 87 21.49 -4.97 19.20
N ILE A 88 21.18 -4.94 17.90
CA ILE A 88 20.98 -3.69 17.17
C ILE A 88 19.76 -2.95 17.75
N GLY A 89 19.98 -1.69 18.15
CA GLY A 89 18.98 -0.82 18.78
C GLY A 89 18.71 -1.10 20.26
N THR A 90 19.18 -2.23 20.81
CA THR A 90 18.97 -2.61 22.23
C THR A 90 20.21 -2.46 23.07
N LEU A 91 21.40 -2.77 22.53
CA LEU A 91 22.66 -2.62 23.25
C LEU A 91 23.00 -1.14 23.43
N ARG A 92 23.02 -0.71 24.68
CA ARG A 92 23.38 0.65 25.11
C ARG A 92 24.58 0.61 26.04
N MET A 93 25.44 1.62 25.89
CA MET A 93 26.56 1.83 26.81
C MET A 93 26.72 3.31 27.08
N GLY A 94 27.01 3.66 28.33
CA GLY A 94 27.35 5.03 28.71
C GLY A 94 28.67 5.50 28.12
N LEU A 95 28.86 6.82 27.98
CA LEU A 95 30.11 7.40 27.47
C LEU A 95 31.31 7.07 28.32
N HIS A 96 31.11 6.64 29.56
CA HIS A 96 32.18 6.21 30.46
C HIS A 96 32.35 4.69 30.54
N GLU A 97 31.62 3.93 29.70
CA GLU A 97 31.61 2.48 29.75
C GLU A 97 32.31 1.86 28.53
N GLY A 98 33.13 0.84 28.79
CA GLY A 98 33.76 0.04 27.75
C GLY A 98 34.79 0.82 26.91
N LEU A 99 35.29 0.17 25.85
CA LEU A 99 36.29 0.76 24.94
C LEU A 99 35.64 1.73 23.94
N ALA A 100 34.43 1.45 23.47
CA ALA A 100 33.73 2.38 22.59
C ALA A 100 33.32 3.68 23.32
N GLY A 101 32.94 3.60 24.61
CA GLY A 101 32.75 4.79 25.45
C GLY A 101 34.05 5.59 25.61
N LEU A 102 35.19 4.92 25.73
CA LEU A 102 36.50 5.59 25.82
C LEU A 102 36.84 6.36 24.52
N VAL A 103 36.50 5.82 23.35
CA VAL A 103 36.66 6.53 22.06
C VAL A 103 35.81 7.81 22.04
N ALA A 104 34.55 7.70 22.49
CA ALA A 104 33.63 8.84 22.55
C ALA A 104 34.09 9.91 23.54
N GLU A 105 34.56 9.50 24.71
CA GLU A 105 35.11 10.40 25.76
C GLU A 105 36.34 11.16 25.28
N ARG A 106 37.28 10.47 24.62
CA ARG A 106 38.54 11.07 24.10
C ARG A 106 38.32 11.84 22.80
N VAL A 107 37.20 11.59 22.11
CA VAL A 107 36.98 12.09 20.74
C VAL A 107 38.17 11.78 19.82
N GLY A 108 38.74 10.60 19.98
CA GLY A 108 39.97 10.19 19.26
C GLY A 108 40.10 8.67 19.16
N PRO A 109 40.98 8.17 18.28
CA PRO A 109 41.19 6.75 18.08
C PRO A 109 41.66 6.03 19.36
N VAL A 110 41.18 4.80 19.57
CA VAL A 110 41.61 3.88 20.60
C VAL A 110 41.94 2.54 19.96
N ALA A 111 43.18 2.11 20.01
CA ALA A 111 43.64 0.82 19.52
C ALA A 111 44.13 -0.04 20.70
N VAL A 112 43.66 -1.29 20.78
CA VAL A 112 44.02 -2.24 21.83
C VAL A 112 44.25 -3.61 21.21
N GLU A 113 45.46 -4.18 21.37
CA GLU A 113 45.81 -5.50 20.86
C GLU A 113 45.16 -6.63 21.66
N GLN A 114 45.11 -6.49 23.00
CA GLN A 114 44.51 -7.49 23.89
C GLN A 114 43.49 -6.82 24.82
N VAL A 115 42.24 -6.84 24.39
CA VAL A 115 41.14 -6.10 25.05
C VAL A 115 40.93 -6.51 26.51
N LYS A 116 41.15 -7.80 26.85
CA LYS A 116 40.93 -8.35 28.20
C LYS A 116 41.92 -7.74 29.23
N ASN A 117 43.03 -7.22 28.78
CA ASN A 117 44.06 -6.63 29.66
C ASN A 117 43.85 -5.11 29.85
N HIS A 118 42.89 -4.51 29.15
CA HIS A 118 42.65 -3.07 29.23
C HIS A 118 41.76 -2.70 30.42
N PRO A 119 42.08 -1.70 31.25
CA PRO A 119 41.28 -1.34 32.45
C PRO A 119 39.85 -0.93 32.18
N ARG A 120 39.56 -0.44 31.00
CA ARG A 120 38.22 -0.02 30.53
C ARG A 120 37.47 -1.15 29.79
N PHE A 121 38.02 -2.36 29.76
CA PHE A 121 37.31 -3.47 29.14
C PHE A 121 36.05 -3.80 29.92
N LYS A 122 34.91 -3.79 29.22
CA LYS A 122 33.64 -4.22 29.74
C LYS A 122 33.04 -5.24 28.77
N TYR A 123 32.65 -6.36 29.31
CA TYR A 123 32.07 -7.44 28.54
C TYR A 123 30.54 -7.30 28.48
N PHE A 124 29.97 -7.38 27.28
CA PHE A 124 28.54 -7.38 27.03
C PHE A 124 28.10 -8.79 26.54
N SER A 125 27.61 -9.63 27.47
CA SER A 125 27.23 -11.02 27.19
C SER A 125 26.17 -11.14 26.08
N GLU A 126 25.36 -10.12 25.92
CA GLU A 126 24.30 -10.03 24.94
C GLU A 126 24.85 -9.92 23.51
N ALA A 127 26.00 -9.27 23.33
CA ALA A 127 26.62 -9.01 22.04
C ALA A 127 27.37 -10.21 21.45
N GLY A 128 27.81 -11.16 22.29
CA GLY A 128 28.61 -12.31 21.86
C GLY A 128 30.07 -11.97 21.60
N GLU A 129 30.64 -11.03 22.39
CA GLU A 129 32.00 -10.50 22.21
C GLU A 129 33.10 -11.38 22.78
N GLU A 130 32.84 -12.57 23.28
CA GLU A 130 33.77 -13.45 24.01
C GLU A 130 35.01 -13.85 23.22
N ALA A 131 34.87 -13.97 21.90
CA ALA A 131 35.92 -14.45 21.00
C ALA A 131 36.93 -13.36 20.57
N TYR A 132 36.57 -12.08 20.68
CA TYR A 132 37.36 -11.01 20.11
C TYR A 132 38.48 -10.57 21.06
N GLN A 133 39.70 -10.39 20.51
CA GLN A 133 40.89 -10.09 21.26
C GLN A 133 41.46 -8.70 21.01
N SER A 134 41.29 -8.17 19.79
CA SER A 134 41.79 -6.85 19.45
C SER A 134 40.64 -5.90 19.11
N PHE A 135 40.85 -4.62 19.38
CA PHE A 135 39.90 -3.54 19.20
C PHE A 135 40.56 -2.33 18.57
N LEU A 136 39.94 -1.76 17.56
CA LEU A 136 40.21 -0.42 17.08
C LEU A 136 38.89 0.33 16.97
N GLY A 137 38.77 1.44 17.71
CA GLY A 137 37.62 2.33 17.64
C GLY A 137 38.03 3.73 17.24
N VAL A 138 37.22 4.37 16.39
CA VAL A 138 37.42 5.76 15.94
C VAL A 138 36.09 6.54 16.07
N PRO A 139 36.13 7.86 16.38
CA PRO A 139 34.92 8.65 16.52
C PRO A 139 34.29 8.96 15.16
N LEU A 140 32.98 8.91 15.09
CA LEU A 140 32.18 9.45 13.98
C LEU A 140 31.95 10.93 14.23
N ILE A 141 32.62 11.79 13.48
CA ILE A 141 32.58 13.25 13.66
C ILE A 141 32.05 13.90 12.37
N ASP A 142 31.11 14.80 12.49
CA ASP A 142 30.71 15.72 11.42
C ASP A 142 30.79 17.17 11.91
N ARG A 143 31.48 18.03 11.17
CA ARG A 143 31.63 19.46 11.47
C ARG A 143 32.05 19.74 12.94
N GLY A 144 32.93 18.89 13.48
CA GLY A 144 33.42 19.00 14.86
C GLY A 144 32.46 18.47 15.93
N VAL A 145 31.33 17.88 15.54
CA VAL A 145 30.32 17.31 16.46
C VAL A 145 30.36 15.79 16.43
N LEU A 146 30.56 15.17 17.61
CA LEU A 146 30.51 13.71 17.77
C LEU A 146 29.09 13.19 17.46
N GLN A 147 29.00 12.26 16.51
CA GLN A 147 27.78 11.56 16.11
C GLN A 147 27.71 10.14 16.67
N GLY A 148 28.88 9.52 16.96
CA GLY A 148 28.97 8.14 17.41
C GLY A 148 30.40 7.61 17.38
N VAL A 149 30.53 6.29 17.32
CA VAL A 149 31.82 5.57 17.29
C VAL A 149 31.74 4.42 16.28
N LEU A 150 32.76 4.28 15.45
CA LEU A 150 32.96 3.14 14.57
C LEU A 150 34.03 2.21 15.18
N VAL A 151 33.74 0.92 15.25
CA VAL A 151 34.57 -0.08 15.91
C VAL A 151 34.86 -1.23 14.96
N VAL A 152 36.09 -1.70 14.90
CA VAL A 152 36.47 -2.99 14.30
C VAL A 152 37.16 -3.87 15.34
N GLN A 153 36.89 -5.19 15.26
CA GLN A 153 37.46 -6.18 16.19
C GLN A 153 37.94 -7.42 15.44
N THR A 154 38.94 -8.11 16.00
CA THR A 154 39.45 -9.36 15.45
C THR A 154 39.54 -10.47 16.52
N ILE A 155 39.33 -11.72 16.10
CA ILE A 155 39.45 -12.92 16.95
C ILE A 155 40.93 -13.19 17.25
N THR A 156 41.82 -12.97 16.28
CA THR A 156 43.25 -13.11 16.48
C THR A 156 43.85 -11.80 16.97
N PRO A 157 44.83 -11.82 17.93
CA PRO A 157 45.53 -10.61 18.36
C PRO A 157 46.14 -9.88 17.16
N ARG A 158 45.84 -8.58 17.03
CA ARG A 158 46.33 -7.73 15.96
C ARG A 158 46.76 -6.37 16.47
N VAL A 159 47.97 -5.96 16.09
CA VAL A 159 48.42 -4.59 16.27
C VAL A 159 48.02 -3.78 15.06
N PHE A 160 47.15 -2.80 15.24
CA PHE A 160 46.72 -1.90 14.16
C PHE A 160 47.82 -0.84 13.91
N ARG A 161 48.25 -0.71 12.66
CA ARG A 161 49.27 0.25 12.23
C ARG A 161 48.68 1.66 12.17
N GLU A 162 49.52 2.69 12.30
CA GLU A 162 49.06 4.10 12.22
C GLU A 162 48.31 4.42 10.94
N GLU A 163 48.68 3.78 9.83
CA GLU A 163 48.04 3.91 8.55
C GLU A 163 46.60 3.35 8.55
N GLU A 164 46.41 2.17 9.13
CA GLU A 164 45.09 1.55 9.29
C GLU A 164 44.16 2.38 10.21
N ILE A 165 44.72 2.95 11.28
CA ILE A 165 44.01 3.85 12.19
C ILE A 165 43.53 5.10 11.44
N ARG A 166 44.40 5.71 10.63
CA ARG A 166 44.09 6.90 9.85
C ARG A 166 43.01 6.60 8.82
N MET A 167 43.14 5.51 8.07
CA MET A 167 42.16 5.10 7.06
C MET A 167 40.79 4.82 7.66
N LEU A 168 40.73 4.15 8.82
CA LEU A 168 39.46 3.93 9.51
C LEU A 168 38.85 5.26 10.02
N ALA A 169 39.67 6.21 10.46
CA ALA A 169 39.22 7.52 10.88
C ALA A 169 38.67 8.36 9.71
N GLU A 170 39.27 8.26 8.52
CA GLU A 170 38.78 8.89 7.30
C GLU A 170 37.43 8.31 6.87
N ALA A 171 37.28 6.97 6.90
CA ALA A 171 36.02 6.30 6.66
C ALA A 171 34.94 6.72 7.69
N ALA A 172 35.32 6.81 8.97
CA ALA A 172 34.46 7.23 10.05
C ALA A 172 33.95 8.68 9.88
N ALA A 173 34.77 9.59 9.38
CA ALA A 173 34.35 10.97 9.10
C ALA A 173 33.27 11.03 8.03
N GLN A 174 33.39 10.20 6.98
CA GLN A 174 32.36 10.10 5.92
C GLN A 174 31.06 9.52 6.47
N VAL A 175 31.13 8.45 7.25
CA VAL A 175 29.96 7.87 7.93
C VAL A 175 29.29 8.89 8.86
N GLY A 176 30.08 9.66 9.58
CA GLY A 176 29.63 10.75 10.46
C GLY A 176 28.81 11.80 9.70
N SER A 177 29.26 12.17 8.51
CA SER A 177 28.55 13.12 7.64
C SER A 177 27.20 12.56 7.16
N VAL A 178 27.16 11.30 6.71
CA VAL A 178 25.92 10.61 6.31
C VAL A 178 24.91 10.55 7.46
N VAL A 179 25.37 10.22 8.67
CA VAL A 179 24.52 10.18 9.88
C VAL A 179 24.00 11.57 10.24
N SER A 180 24.85 12.60 10.15
CA SER A 180 24.47 13.99 10.45
C SER A 180 23.47 14.54 9.45
N GLU A 181 23.64 14.25 8.17
CA GLU A 181 22.71 14.64 7.11
C GLU A 181 21.34 13.99 7.30
N ALA A 182 21.30 12.68 7.57
CA ALA A 182 20.07 11.97 7.88
C ALA A 182 19.34 12.58 9.09
N ARG A 183 20.05 12.89 10.17
CA ARG A 183 19.51 13.56 11.36
C ARG A 183 19.02 14.99 11.09
N THR A 184 19.64 15.70 10.17
CA THR A 184 19.24 17.05 9.78
C THR A 184 17.97 17.02 8.96
N LEU A 185 17.87 16.11 8.00
CA LEU A 185 16.66 15.88 7.22
C LEU A 185 15.47 15.52 8.12
N ASP A 186 15.69 14.70 9.16
CA ASP A 186 14.64 14.32 10.13
C ASP A 186 14.04 15.52 10.89
N ARG A 187 14.75 16.62 11.05
CA ARG A 187 14.23 17.84 11.69
C ARG A 187 13.22 18.63 10.83
N PHE A 188 13.26 18.45 9.52
CA PHE A 188 12.36 19.09 8.56
C PHE A 188 11.21 18.20 8.11
N ILE A 189 11.20 16.94 8.52
CA ILE A 189 10.14 15.98 8.22
C ILE A 189 9.14 15.96 9.39
N ALA A 190 7.87 15.67 9.09
CA ALA A 190 6.81 15.52 10.08
C ALA A 190 7.23 14.58 11.24
N PRO A 191 6.74 14.78 12.48
CA PRO A 191 7.03 13.89 13.59
C PRO A 191 6.76 12.41 13.25
N ALA A 192 7.53 11.50 13.84
CA ALA A 192 7.43 10.07 13.53
C ALA A 192 6.00 9.52 13.71
N GLN A 193 5.26 10.05 14.68
CA GLN A 193 3.86 9.73 14.87
C GLN A 193 2.98 10.14 13.69
N GLU A 194 3.11 11.36 13.18
CA GLU A 194 2.36 11.83 12.01
C GLU A 194 2.67 11.01 10.77
N ARG A 195 3.95 10.58 10.63
CA ARG A 195 4.37 9.67 9.56
C ARG A 195 3.70 8.30 9.67
N LEU A 196 3.62 7.72 10.88
CA LEU A 196 2.91 6.46 11.10
C LEU A 196 1.42 6.57 10.74
N TRP A 197 0.76 7.66 11.15
CA TRP A 197 -0.64 7.92 10.79
C TRP A 197 -0.82 8.12 9.28
N THR A 198 0.10 8.82 8.62
CA THR A 198 0.08 9.01 7.16
C THR A 198 0.19 7.66 6.44
N LEU A 199 1.11 6.80 6.89
CA LEU A 199 1.25 5.44 6.39
C LEU A 199 -0.02 4.62 6.61
N ALA A 200 -0.59 4.63 7.82
CA ALA A 200 -1.77 3.84 8.20
C ALA A 200 -3.03 4.24 7.41
N ARG A 201 -3.18 5.53 7.08
CA ARG A 201 -4.34 6.07 6.36
C ARG A 201 -4.32 5.87 4.85
N ASN A 202 -3.24 5.37 4.27
CA ASN A 202 -3.17 5.02 2.86
C ASN A 202 -2.93 3.52 2.72
N LEU A 203 -3.87 2.80 2.14
CA LEU A 203 -3.82 1.34 2.02
C LEU A 203 -2.63 0.79 1.22
N TRP A 204 -1.78 1.64 0.64
CA TRP A 204 -0.53 1.22 0.01
C TRP A 204 0.30 0.29 0.91
N TRP A 205 0.31 0.51 2.23
CA TRP A 205 0.97 -0.36 3.20
C TRP A 205 0.52 -1.83 3.12
N SER A 206 -0.71 -2.10 2.67
CA SER A 206 -1.28 -3.46 2.67
C SER A 206 -0.65 -4.39 1.64
N TRP A 207 0.02 -3.85 0.64
CA TRP A 207 0.80 -4.63 -0.33
C TRP A 207 2.28 -4.24 -0.38
N ASP A 208 2.71 -3.31 0.48
CA ASP A 208 4.13 -3.06 0.75
C ASP A 208 4.57 -3.86 1.99
N HIS A 209 5.38 -4.89 1.76
CA HIS A 209 5.79 -5.83 2.80
C HIS A 209 6.52 -5.16 3.97
N ASP A 210 7.43 -4.22 3.68
CA ASP A 210 8.24 -3.56 4.70
C ASP A 210 7.37 -2.67 5.60
N THR A 211 6.44 -1.93 5.02
CA THR A 211 5.51 -1.08 5.77
C THR A 211 4.51 -1.92 6.58
N SER A 212 4.02 -3.03 6.02
CA SER A 212 3.16 -3.96 6.77
C SER A 212 3.91 -4.57 7.96
N SER A 213 5.18 -4.98 7.76
CA SER A 213 6.01 -5.51 8.85
C SER A 213 6.32 -4.47 9.93
N LEU A 214 6.45 -3.19 9.58
CA LEU A 214 6.62 -2.09 10.52
C LEU A 214 5.47 -2.03 11.53
N PHE A 215 4.21 -2.07 11.06
CA PHE A 215 3.04 -2.06 11.94
C PHE A 215 2.95 -3.33 12.81
N ARG A 216 3.23 -4.50 12.23
CA ARG A 216 3.28 -5.76 12.98
C ARG A 216 4.27 -5.68 14.15
N ASP A 217 5.45 -5.11 13.93
CA ASP A 217 6.55 -5.11 14.90
C ASP A 217 6.35 -4.05 16.00
N LEU A 218 5.38 -3.12 15.83
CA LEU A 218 4.94 -2.24 16.93
C LEU A 218 4.31 -3.03 18.08
N ASP A 219 3.40 -3.95 17.77
CA ASP A 219 2.81 -4.89 18.72
C ASP A 219 2.28 -6.14 17.98
N PRO A 220 3.07 -7.23 17.90
CA PRO A 220 2.68 -8.41 17.11
C PRO A 220 1.44 -9.15 17.63
N VAL A 221 1.13 -9.02 18.93
CA VAL A 221 -0.03 -9.67 19.54
C VAL A 221 -1.30 -8.88 19.20
N ARG A 222 -1.30 -7.58 19.46
CA ARG A 222 -2.43 -6.71 19.14
C ARG A 222 -2.68 -6.63 17.64
N TRP A 223 -1.63 -6.58 16.82
CA TRP A 223 -1.72 -6.64 15.37
C TRP A 223 -2.61 -7.78 14.87
N ARG A 224 -2.38 -9.00 15.38
CA ARG A 224 -3.21 -10.17 15.04
C ARG A 224 -4.64 -10.06 15.56
N GLN A 225 -4.82 -9.59 16.81
CA GLN A 225 -6.14 -9.44 17.42
C GLN A 225 -7.01 -8.40 16.72
N LEU A 226 -6.39 -7.36 16.15
CA LEU A 226 -7.03 -6.29 15.39
C LEU A 226 -7.16 -6.58 13.89
N ASN A 227 -7.05 -7.84 13.47
CA ASN A 227 -7.09 -8.25 12.06
C ASN A 227 -6.13 -7.44 11.18
N HIS A 228 -4.92 -7.18 11.70
CA HIS A 228 -3.87 -6.45 10.99
C HIS A 228 -4.28 -5.01 10.60
N ASN A 229 -5.03 -4.34 11.45
CA ASN A 229 -5.51 -2.98 11.24
C ASN A 229 -4.57 -1.95 11.89
N PRO A 230 -3.78 -1.18 11.10
CA PRO A 230 -2.84 -0.21 11.66
C PRO A 230 -3.53 1.00 12.28
N VAL A 231 -4.69 1.42 11.77
CA VAL A 231 -5.45 2.56 12.33
C VAL A 231 -5.94 2.21 13.72
N ALA A 232 -6.56 1.03 13.90
CA ALA A 232 -6.98 0.55 15.20
C ALA A 232 -5.78 0.38 16.15
N LEU A 233 -4.67 -0.22 15.67
CA LEU A 233 -3.46 -0.42 16.46
C LEU A 233 -2.89 0.91 16.97
N LEU A 234 -2.74 1.91 16.10
CA LEU A 234 -2.21 3.21 16.49
C LEU A 234 -3.16 3.98 17.43
N SER A 235 -4.47 3.77 17.31
CA SER A 235 -5.47 4.39 18.19
C SER A 235 -5.40 3.86 19.63
N GLU A 236 -4.95 2.62 19.83
CA GLU A 236 -4.81 2.01 21.16
C GLU A 236 -3.49 2.35 21.87
N ILE A 237 -2.45 2.75 21.13
CA ILE A 237 -1.16 3.10 21.72
C ILE A 237 -1.21 4.53 22.26
N PRO A 238 -1.03 4.76 23.57
CA PRO A 238 -0.98 6.10 24.13
C PRO A 238 0.11 6.95 23.48
N LEU A 239 -0.19 8.23 23.24
CA LEU A 239 0.72 9.17 22.57
C LEU A 239 2.15 9.20 23.16
N PRO A 240 2.36 9.28 24.50
CA PRO A 240 3.71 9.28 25.06
C PRO A 240 4.47 7.98 24.80
N GLU A 241 3.77 6.84 24.79
CA GLU A 241 4.37 5.54 24.50
C GLU A 241 4.74 5.41 23.03
N MET A 242 3.90 5.89 22.12
CA MET A 242 4.20 5.93 20.69
C MET A 242 5.42 6.81 20.40
N GLU A 243 5.49 8.00 21.02
CA GLU A 243 6.66 8.89 20.90
C GLU A 243 7.92 8.24 21.45
N ARG A 244 7.83 7.55 22.58
CA ARG A 244 8.97 6.82 23.17
C ARG A 244 9.47 5.75 22.22
N ARG A 245 8.59 4.89 21.71
CA ARG A 245 8.95 3.82 20.75
C ARG A 245 9.49 4.39 19.44
N ALA A 246 8.87 5.43 18.92
CA ALA A 246 9.31 6.06 17.68
C ALA A 246 10.70 6.75 17.78
N ARG A 247 11.19 7.00 18.99
CA ARG A 247 12.57 7.49 19.23
C ARG A 247 13.60 6.36 19.27
N GLU A 248 13.18 5.10 19.39
CA GLU A 248 14.09 3.97 19.29
C GLU A 248 14.73 3.95 17.90
N LEU A 249 16.06 3.92 17.83
CA LEU A 249 16.81 4.20 16.61
C LEU A 249 16.39 3.34 15.41
N VAL A 250 16.19 2.03 15.64
CA VAL A 250 15.81 1.08 14.59
C VAL A 250 14.38 1.38 14.09
N LEU A 251 13.44 1.59 15.01
CA LEU A 251 12.05 1.89 14.66
C LEU A 251 11.95 3.25 13.95
N HIS A 252 12.65 4.26 14.44
CA HIS A 252 12.73 5.58 13.82
C HIS A 252 13.21 5.50 12.36
N SER A 253 14.30 4.77 12.11
CA SER A 253 14.84 4.57 10.78
C SER A 253 13.85 3.86 9.85
N ARG A 254 13.16 2.83 10.34
CA ARG A 254 12.14 2.10 9.57
C ARG A 254 10.92 2.95 9.25
N ILE A 255 10.47 3.79 10.19
CA ILE A 255 9.37 4.74 9.94
C ILE A 255 9.76 5.73 8.84
N ASN A 256 10.97 6.27 8.91
CA ASN A 256 11.49 7.21 7.91
C ASN A 256 11.59 6.59 6.52
N TYR A 257 12.11 5.36 6.46
CA TYR A 257 12.23 4.61 5.23
C TYR A 257 10.86 4.34 4.59
N ALA A 258 9.91 3.77 5.35
CA ALA A 258 8.56 3.49 4.87
C ALA A 258 7.85 4.76 4.38
N TYR A 259 7.96 5.87 5.15
CA TYR A 259 7.37 7.15 4.77
C TYR A 259 7.96 7.72 3.48
N ARG A 260 9.30 7.67 3.33
CA ARG A 260 9.97 8.11 2.10
C ARG A 260 9.57 7.26 0.90
N ARG A 261 9.59 5.94 1.02
CA ARG A 261 9.14 5.02 -0.04
C ARG A 261 7.70 5.30 -0.46
N GLN A 262 6.79 5.54 0.50
CA GLN A 262 5.42 5.91 0.16
C GLN A 262 5.37 7.24 -0.61
N ARG A 263 6.15 8.25 -0.20
CA ARG A 263 6.22 9.55 -0.89
C ARG A 263 6.77 9.38 -2.30
N GLU A 264 7.89 8.69 -2.46
CA GLU A 264 8.48 8.37 -3.76
C GLU A 264 7.49 7.62 -4.66
N TYR A 265 6.79 6.64 -4.10
CA TYR A 265 5.72 5.93 -4.80
C TYR A 265 4.61 6.89 -5.25
N LEU A 266 4.08 7.73 -4.38
CA LEU A 266 2.96 8.63 -4.68
C LEU A 266 3.35 9.73 -5.67
N ASP A 267 4.56 10.28 -5.55
CA ASP A 267 5.07 11.41 -6.33
C ASP A 267 5.72 10.97 -7.67
N ALA A 268 5.88 9.65 -7.92
CA ALA A 268 6.50 9.16 -9.14
C ALA A 268 5.71 9.57 -10.39
N ASP A 269 6.35 10.32 -11.27
CA ASP A 269 5.80 10.86 -12.52
C ASP A 269 6.04 9.95 -13.73
N ARG A 270 6.96 8.97 -13.64
CA ARG A 270 7.37 8.07 -14.73
C ARG A 270 6.64 6.71 -14.70
N THR A 271 5.38 6.70 -14.31
CA THR A 271 4.56 5.48 -14.31
C THR A 271 4.14 5.07 -15.73
N TRP A 272 3.65 3.83 -15.88
CA TRP A 272 3.05 3.37 -17.11
C TRP A 272 1.86 4.25 -17.52
N GLY A 273 0.98 4.58 -16.55
CA GLY A 273 -0.20 5.42 -16.75
C GLY A 273 0.16 6.84 -17.20
N ALA A 274 1.25 7.41 -16.66
CA ALA A 274 1.71 8.73 -17.08
C ALA A 274 2.14 8.74 -18.57
N ARG A 275 2.73 7.64 -19.05
CA ARG A 275 3.19 7.50 -20.44
C ARG A 275 2.08 7.14 -21.41
N HIS A 276 1.12 6.29 -21.01
CA HIS A 276 0.15 5.66 -21.92
C HIS A 276 -1.31 6.06 -21.65
N ALA A 277 -1.64 6.55 -20.46
CA ALA A 277 -2.98 6.91 -20.03
C ALA A 277 -3.12 8.39 -19.62
N GLY A 278 -2.21 9.26 -20.02
CA GLY A 278 -2.18 10.68 -19.65
C GLY A 278 -3.46 11.43 -20.02
N ILE A 279 -4.16 11.02 -21.06
CA ILE A 279 -5.45 11.57 -21.47
C ILE A 279 -6.55 11.39 -20.40
N LEU A 280 -6.40 10.40 -19.52
CA LEU A 280 -7.33 10.14 -18.43
C LEU A 280 -7.08 11.01 -17.18
N ARG A 281 -5.98 11.75 -17.09
CA ARG A 281 -5.69 12.60 -15.91
C ARG A 281 -6.80 13.61 -15.62
N PRO A 282 -7.30 14.41 -16.60
CA PRO A 282 -8.39 15.36 -16.35
C PRO A 282 -9.75 14.68 -16.23
N ARG A 283 -9.89 13.45 -16.72
CA ARG A 283 -11.14 12.69 -16.78
C ARG A 283 -10.86 11.22 -16.45
N PRO A 284 -10.74 10.87 -15.16
CA PRO A 284 -10.32 9.53 -14.73
C PRO A 284 -11.36 8.45 -15.09
N VAL A 285 -10.92 7.19 -14.96
CA VAL A 285 -11.83 6.05 -14.94
C VAL A 285 -12.62 6.08 -13.64
N ALA A 286 -13.95 6.06 -13.73
CA ALA A 286 -14.84 5.81 -12.60
C ALA A 286 -15.18 4.32 -12.58
N TYR A 287 -14.63 3.59 -11.61
CA TYR A 287 -14.79 2.15 -11.47
C TYR A 287 -15.81 1.82 -10.38
N PHE A 288 -16.99 1.40 -10.82
CA PHE A 288 -18.13 1.08 -9.95
C PHE A 288 -18.14 -0.41 -9.60
N SER A 289 -18.18 -0.73 -8.32
CA SER A 289 -18.31 -2.10 -7.84
C SER A 289 -19.10 -2.16 -6.54
N ALA A 290 -19.93 -3.20 -6.38
CA ALA A 290 -20.61 -3.45 -5.11
C ALA A 290 -19.68 -3.89 -3.98
N GLU A 291 -18.49 -4.40 -4.30
CA GLU A 291 -17.51 -4.94 -3.36
C GLU A 291 -16.11 -4.47 -3.70
N PHE A 292 -15.25 -4.32 -2.65
CA PHE A 292 -13.81 -4.05 -2.79
C PHE A 292 -13.01 -4.86 -1.77
N GLY A 293 -12.39 -5.96 -2.20
CA GLY A 293 -11.52 -6.81 -1.40
C GLY A 293 -10.12 -6.23 -1.28
N LEU A 294 -9.93 -5.24 -0.42
CA LEU A 294 -8.66 -4.51 -0.27
C LEU A 294 -7.76 -5.11 0.81
N HIS A 295 -8.32 -5.37 1.99
CA HIS A 295 -7.59 -5.93 3.12
C HIS A 295 -8.56 -6.59 4.12
N VAL A 296 -8.08 -7.59 4.88
CA VAL A 296 -8.89 -8.34 5.85
C VAL A 296 -9.52 -7.48 6.95
N SER A 297 -8.93 -6.32 7.25
CA SER A 297 -9.48 -5.37 8.23
C SER A 297 -10.59 -4.47 7.68
N ILE A 298 -10.91 -4.58 6.38
CA ILE A 298 -11.91 -3.74 5.70
C ILE A 298 -13.01 -4.68 5.17
N PRO A 299 -14.19 -4.72 5.80
CA PRO A 299 -15.21 -5.74 5.53
C PRO A 299 -16.10 -5.38 4.32
N GLU A 300 -15.49 -4.96 3.21
CA GLU A 300 -16.16 -4.45 2.00
C GLU A 300 -16.27 -5.47 0.87
N TYR A 301 -16.12 -6.78 1.17
CA TYR A 301 -16.20 -7.84 0.17
C TYR A 301 -16.63 -9.17 0.77
N SER A 302 -17.11 -10.07 -0.10
CA SER A 302 -17.46 -11.46 0.25
C SER A 302 -16.75 -12.49 -0.61
N GLY A 303 -16.46 -12.21 -1.88
CA GLY A 303 -15.98 -13.20 -2.83
C GLY A 303 -15.07 -12.64 -3.94
N GLY A 304 -14.98 -13.41 -5.04
CA GLY A 304 -14.06 -13.14 -6.15
C GLY A 304 -14.29 -11.81 -6.88
N LEU A 305 -15.54 -11.34 -6.95
CA LEU A 305 -15.86 -10.04 -7.53
C LEU A 305 -15.18 -8.91 -6.76
N GLY A 306 -15.24 -8.96 -5.42
CA GLY A 306 -14.60 -7.98 -4.56
C GLY A 306 -13.07 -8.08 -4.58
N VAL A 307 -12.53 -9.31 -4.60
CA VAL A 307 -11.06 -9.53 -4.70
C VAL A 307 -10.54 -8.93 -6.01
N LEU A 308 -11.20 -9.19 -7.15
CA LEU A 308 -10.82 -8.54 -8.41
C LEU A 308 -10.87 -7.02 -8.31
N ALA A 309 -11.95 -6.46 -7.75
CA ALA A 309 -12.11 -5.01 -7.64
C ALA A 309 -10.99 -4.37 -6.81
N GLY A 310 -10.63 -5.00 -5.69
CA GLY A 310 -9.51 -4.55 -4.85
C GLY A 310 -8.17 -4.60 -5.56
N ASP A 311 -7.85 -5.72 -6.21
CA ASP A 311 -6.61 -5.90 -6.98
C ASP A 311 -6.54 -4.93 -8.16
N HIS A 312 -7.69 -4.68 -8.83
CA HIS A 312 -7.77 -3.74 -9.94
C HIS A 312 -7.41 -2.32 -9.51
N VAL A 313 -7.92 -1.84 -8.37
CA VAL A 313 -7.59 -0.51 -7.84
C VAL A 313 -6.12 -0.44 -7.40
N LYS A 314 -5.58 -1.48 -6.74
CA LYS A 314 -4.16 -1.55 -6.36
C LYS A 314 -3.24 -1.54 -7.59
N SER A 315 -3.57 -2.35 -8.61
CA SER A 315 -2.80 -2.39 -9.86
C SER A 315 -2.88 -1.07 -10.64
N ALA A 316 -4.06 -0.43 -10.67
CA ALA A 316 -4.21 0.90 -11.25
C ALA A 316 -3.33 1.93 -10.52
N SER A 317 -3.26 1.84 -9.20
CA SER A 317 -2.38 2.66 -8.37
C SER A 317 -0.90 2.43 -8.72
N ASP A 318 -0.43 1.18 -8.79
CA ASP A 318 0.96 0.84 -9.12
C ASP A 318 1.34 1.31 -10.52
N LEU A 319 0.46 1.13 -11.47
CA LEU A 319 0.66 1.58 -12.85
C LEU A 319 0.48 3.10 -13.02
N GLY A 320 -0.05 3.81 -12.02
CA GLY A 320 -0.34 5.25 -12.10
C GLY A 320 -1.46 5.58 -13.09
N ILE A 321 -2.44 4.69 -13.24
CA ILE A 321 -3.64 4.92 -14.04
C ILE A 321 -4.60 5.80 -13.22
N PRO A 322 -5.08 6.93 -13.78
CA PRO A 322 -6.07 7.76 -13.12
C PRO A 322 -7.40 7.01 -12.96
N LEU A 323 -7.69 6.52 -11.77
CA LEU A 323 -8.87 5.75 -11.44
C LEU A 323 -9.45 6.19 -10.10
N VAL A 324 -10.78 6.27 -10.02
CA VAL A 324 -11.54 6.47 -8.79
C VAL A 324 -12.49 5.28 -8.65
N GLY A 325 -12.42 4.55 -7.55
CA GLY A 325 -13.35 3.50 -7.19
C GLY A 325 -14.62 4.09 -6.57
N ILE A 326 -15.77 3.49 -6.84
CA ILE A 326 -17.07 3.87 -6.26
C ILE A 326 -17.75 2.60 -5.74
N GLY A 327 -18.13 2.59 -4.47
CA GLY A 327 -18.79 1.49 -3.79
C GLY A 327 -19.79 1.93 -2.73
N LEU A 328 -20.30 0.97 -1.99
CA LEU A 328 -21.12 1.19 -0.81
C LEU A 328 -20.27 0.90 0.45
N PHE A 329 -20.50 1.62 1.53
CA PHE A 329 -19.92 1.31 2.81
C PHE A 329 -20.82 0.35 3.59
N TYR A 330 -20.34 -0.85 3.89
CA TYR A 330 -21.12 -1.84 4.63
C TYR A 330 -20.75 -1.83 6.12
N GLY A 331 -21.65 -1.26 6.94
CA GLY A 331 -21.40 -1.11 8.39
C GLY A 331 -21.18 -2.42 9.14
N GLN A 332 -21.75 -3.54 8.69
CA GLN A 332 -21.56 -4.88 9.23
C GLN A 332 -20.80 -5.80 8.26
N GLY A 333 -20.65 -5.36 6.99
CA GLY A 333 -19.96 -6.13 5.97
C GLY A 333 -20.65 -7.45 5.61
N TYR A 334 -19.83 -8.48 5.38
CA TYR A 334 -20.28 -9.85 5.18
C TYR A 334 -20.11 -10.64 6.48
N PHE A 335 -20.98 -11.63 6.75
CA PHE A 335 -20.97 -12.38 7.99
C PHE A 335 -19.67 -13.18 8.18
N ARG A 336 -19.27 -13.37 9.43
CA ARG A 336 -18.27 -14.37 9.81
C ARG A 336 -18.94 -15.69 10.04
N GLN A 337 -18.42 -16.72 9.38
CA GLN A 337 -18.89 -18.09 9.58
C GLN A 337 -18.39 -18.63 10.93
N ARG A 338 -19.29 -19.11 11.73
CA ARG A 338 -19.02 -19.85 12.96
C ARG A 338 -19.76 -21.19 12.92
N LEU A 339 -19.11 -22.26 13.35
CA LEU A 339 -19.77 -23.54 13.53
C LEU A 339 -20.16 -23.71 14.99
N ASP A 340 -21.39 -24.10 15.24
CA ASP A 340 -21.83 -24.51 16.57
C ASP A 340 -21.31 -25.91 16.94
N ARG A 341 -21.64 -26.39 18.17
CA ARG A 341 -21.19 -27.72 18.64
C ARG A 341 -21.76 -28.88 17.82
N ALA A 342 -22.83 -28.69 17.11
CA ALA A 342 -23.46 -29.69 16.24
C ALA A 342 -22.96 -29.64 14.80
N GLY A 343 -22.05 -28.69 14.47
CA GLY A 343 -21.51 -28.47 13.14
C GLY A 343 -22.36 -27.60 12.22
N TRP A 344 -23.41 -26.96 12.75
CA TRP A 344 -24.24 -26.05 11.96
C TRP A 344 -23.59 -24.67 11.88
N GLN A 345 -23.67 -24.07 10.69
CA GLN A 345 -23.21 -22.71 10.45
C GLN A 345 -24.08 -21.72 11.23
N GLN A 346 -23.40 -20.81 11.89
CA GLN A 346 -23.94 -19.61 12.53
C GLN A 346 -23.32 -18.38 11.84
N GLU A 347 -24.11 -17.36 11.65
CA GLU A 347 -23.69 -16.09 11.08
C GLU A 347 -23.43 -15.07 12.17
N GLU A 348 -22.23 -14.51 12.19
CA GLU A 348 -21.85 -13.47 13.13
C GLU A 348 -21.57 -12.17 12.35
N TYR A 349 -22.39 -11.14 12.61
CA TYR A 349 -22.22 -9.81 12.05
C TYR A 349 -21.54 -8.90 13.08
N ILE A 350 -20.46 -8.24 12.67
CA ILE A 350 -19.69 -7.34 13.54
C ILE A 350 -19.86 -5.92 13.03
N GLN A 351 -20.34 -5.03 13.91
CA GLN A 351 -20.43 -3.62 13.58
C GLN A 351 -19.04 -3.01 13.47
N THR A 352 -18.74 -2.42 12.34
CA THR A 352 -17.47 -1.75 12.05
C THR A 352 -17.48 -0.34 12.64
N ASP A 353 -16.45 0.00 13.41
CA ASP A 353 -16.21 1.36 13.85
C ASP A 353 -15.46 2.13 12.74
N VAL A 354 -16.12 3.11 12.15
CA VAL A 354 -15.57 3.96 11.08
C VAL A 354 -14.28 4.67 11.53
N ASN A 355 -14.17 5.03 12.82
CA ASN A 355 -12.98 5.70 13.35
C ASN A 355 -11.74 4.80 13.36
N GLN A 356 -11.93 3.49 13.24
CA GLN A 356 -10.85 2.51 13.12
C GLN A 356 -10.49 2.15 11.67
N LEU A 357 -11.10 2.81 10.69
CA LEU A 357 -10.80 2.62 9.27
C LEU A 357 -10.00 3.79 8.70
N PRO A 358 -9.20 3.58 7.64
CA PRO A 358 -8.43 4.62 6.98
C PRO A 358 -9.32 5.49 6.06
N MET A 359 -10.45 5.97 6.61
CA MET A 359 -11.44 6.74 5.88
C MET A 359 -11.60 8.14 6.45
N GLU A 360 -11.97 9.07 5.60
CA GLU A 360 -12.32 10.44 5.94
C GLU A 360 -13.56 10.86 5.15
N PRO A 361 -14.35 11.85 5.61
CA PRO A 361 -15.42 12.41 4.80
C PRO A 361 -14.88 12.92 3.46
N ALA A 362 -15.52 12.55 2.35
CA ALA A 362 -15.20 13.11 1.05
C ALA A 362 -15.60 14.59 1.02
N ILE A 363 -14.72 15.47 0.55
CA ILE A 363 -14.95 16.92 0.52
C ILE A 363 -15.32 17.35 -0.89
N GLY A 364 -16.43 18.08 -1.01
CA GLY A 364 -16.92 18.63 -2.26
C GLY A 364 -16.16 19.89 -2.71
N ARG A 365 -16.49 20.39 -3.90
CA ARG A 365 -15.93 21.65 -4.42
C ARG A 365 -16.22 22.88 -3.55
N ASN A 366 -17.29 22.83 -2.76
CA ASN A 366 -17.68 23.88 -1.81
C ASN A 366 -16.89 23.85 -0.48
N GLY A 367 -15.99 22.88 -0.31
CA GLY A 367 -15.24 22.67 0.92
C GLY A 367 -15.99 21.90 2.03
N GLU A 368 -17.24 21.47 1.77
CA GLU A 368 -18.07 20.76 2.74
C GLU A 368 -18.07 19.24 2.49
N PRO A 369 -18.37 18.41 3.51
CA PRO A 369 -18.57 16.99 3.35
C PRO A 369 -19.67 16.67 2.33
N VAL A 370 -19.39 15.75 1.43
CA VAL A 370 -20.32 15.34 0.38
C VAL A 370 -21.44 14.50 0.94
N THR A 371 -22.68 14.93 0.68
CA THR A 371 -23.88 14.14 0.83
C THR A 371 -24.60 14.11 -0.52
N VAL A 372 -25.04 12.94 -0.93
CA VAL A 372 -25.83 12.75 -2.16
C VAL A 372 -27.26 12.37 -1.83
N GLN A 373 -28.16 12.68 -2.76
CA GLN A 373 -29.57 12.33 -2.66
C GLN A 373 -30.02 11.69 -3.99
N VAL A 374 -30.86 10.65 -3.90
CA VAL A 374 -31.47 9.98 -5.04
C VAL A 374 -32.98 10.03 -4.84
N GLU A 375 -33.69 10.67 -5.74
CA GLU A 375 -35.14 10.83 -5.72
C GLU A 375 -35.83 9.52 -6.16
N THR A 376 -36.89 9.15 -5.45
CA THR A 376 -37.82 8.06 -5.81
C THR A 376 -39.26 8.58 -5.76
N ARG A 377 -40.27 7.78 -6.16
CA ARG A 377 -41.67 8.14 -5.95
C ARG A 377 -42.06 8.22 -4.48
N GLY A 378 -41.30 7.53 -3.63
CA GLY A 378 -41.45 7.61 -2.18
C GLY A 378 -40.46 8.61 -1.55
N ALA A 379 -39.88 8.24 -0.43
CA ALA A 379 -38.85 9.03 0.23
C ALA A 379 -37.52 9.02 -0.55
N ALA A 380 -36.87 10.18 -0.63
CA ALA A 380 -35.57 10.27 -1.25
C ALA A 380 -34.52 9.54 -0.40
N LEU A 381 -33.64 8.80 -1.07
CA LEU A 381 -32.50 8.14 -0.45
C LEU A 381 -31.34 9.12 -0.33
N ARG A 382 -30.70 9.15 0.83
CA ARG A 382 -29.50 9.99 1.07
C ARG A 382 -28.34 9.13 1.49
N ALA A 383 -27.12 9.55 1.11
CA ALA A 383 -25.90 8.94 1.61
C ALA A 383 -24.81 10.01 1.80
N LYS A 384 -24.08 9.90 2.91
CA LYS A 384 -22.79 10.58 3.07
C LYS A 384 -21.74 9.78 2.31
N VAL A 385 -20.67 10.45 1.91
CA VAL A 385 -19.60 9.85 1.12
C VAL A 385 -18.32 9.84 1.91
N TRP A 386 -17.76 8.66 2.08
CA TRP A 386 -16.43 8.45 2.65
C TRP A 386 -15.38 8.35 1.55
N ARG A 387 -14.18 8.85 1.82
CA ARG A 387 -13.01 8.69 0.95
C ARG A 387 -11.96 7.85 1.63
N MET A 388 -11.43 6.86 0.93
CA MET A 388 -10.33 6.00 1.34
C MET A 388 -9.21 6.09 0.31
N LYS A 389 -7.96 6.22 0.76
CA LYS A 389 -6.77 6.24 -0.11
C LYS A 389 -6.27 4.83 -0.36
N VAL A 390 -6.19 4.44 -1.63
CA VAL A 390 -5.63 3.17 -2.10
C VAL A 390 -4.41 3.47 -2.98
N GLY A 391 -3.27 3.76 -2.33
CA GLY A 391 -2.11 4.31 -3.00
C GLY A 391 -2.41 5.65 -3.66
N ARG A 392 -2.29 5.72 -5.01
CA ARG A 392 -2.60 6.91 -5.82
C ARG A 392 -4.09 7.07 -6.13
N CYS A 393 -4.87 6.00 -5.96
CA CYS A 393 -6.30 5.99 -6.26
C CYS A 393 -7.12 6.43 -5.05
N ASP A 394 -8.29 7.01 -5.32
CA ASP A 394 -9.33 7.23 -4.33
C ASP A 394 -10.41 6.16 -4.47
N LEU A 395 -10.95 5.71 -3.34
CA LEU A 395 -12.16 4.92 -3.27
C LEU A 395 -13.23 5.72 -2.52
N LEU A 396 -14.38 5.92 -3.15
CA LEU A 396 -15.53 6.61 -2.60
C LEU A 396 -16.56 5.56 -2.17
N LEU A 397 -16.95 5.60 -0.89
CA LEU A 397 -17.90 4.66 -0.31
C LEU A 397 -19.12 5.42 0.18
N LEU A 398 -20.30 5.05 -0.31
CA LEU A 398 -21.57 5.67 0.04
C LEU A 398 -22.20 4.96 1.25
N ASP A 399 -22.57 5.74 2.26
CA ASP A 399 -23.13 5.27 3.53
C ASP A 399 -24.52 5.89 3.76
N SER A 400 -25.55 5.04 3.76
CA SER A 400 -26.94 5.46 3.96
C SER A 400 -27.29 5.76 5.43
N ASN A 401 -26.42 5.40 6.37
CA ASN A 401 -26.64 5.69 7.79
C ASN A 401 -26.39 7.17 8.11
N ILE A 402 -27.36 7.98 7.74
CA ILE A 402 -27.36 9.45 7.91
C ILE A 402 -28.70 9.92 8.47
N GLU A 403 -28.66 10.98 9.27
CA GLU A 403 -29.88 11.67 9.70
C GLU A 403 -30.67 12.20 8.49
N GLY A 404 -32.00 12.11 8.56
CA GLY A 404 -32.89 12.48 7.45
C GLY A 404 -33.25 11.34 6.51
N ASN A 405 -32.65 10.15 6.64
CA ASN A 405 -33.19 8.92 6.10
C ASN A 405 -34.19 8.27 7.06
N HIS A 406 -35.21 7.59 6.49
CA HIS A 406 -36.06 6.71 7.27
C HIS A 406 -35.22 5.59 7.94
N PRO A 407 -35.60 5.06 9.13
CA PRO A 407 -34.82 4.02 9.81
C PRO A 407 -34.44 2.83 8.92
N GLU A 408 -35.37 2.33 8.09
CA GLU A 408 -35.13 1.24 7.14
C GLU A 408 -34.07 1.61 6.09
N ASP A 409 -34.06 2.87 5.65
CA ASP A 409 -33.09 3.36 4.67
C ASP A 409 -31.70 3.55 5.27
N ARG A 410 -31.63 3.82 6.57
CA ARG A 410 -30.35 3.90 7.27
C ARG A 410 -29.65 2.55 7.34
N GLU A 411 -30.40 1.45 7.34
CA GLU A 411 -29.88 0.08 7.33
C GLU A 411 -29.54 -0.44 5.91
N LEU A 412 -29.85 0.33 4.87
CA LEU A 412 -29.69 -0.09 3.48
C LEU A 412 -28.25 -0.50 3.13
N THR A 413 -27.26 0.17 3.71
CA THR A 413 -25.85 -0.15 3.56
C THR A 413 -25.25 -0.81 4.81
N SER A 414 -26.05 -1.50 5.64
CA SER A 414 -25.53 -2.23 6.78
C SER A 414 -24.83 -3.54 6.39
N ARG A 415 -25.40 -4.28 5.43
CA ARG A 415 -24.94 -5.63 5.05
C ARG A 415 -24.77 -5.79 3.55
N LEU A 416 -23.71 -6.48 3.19
CA LEU A 416 -23.45 -6.89 1.81
C LEU A 416 -24.41 -8.04 1.43
N TYR A 417 -25.09 -7.91 0.29
CA TYR A 417 -26.06 -8.89 -0.24
C TYR A 417 -27.24 -9.23 0.69
N GLY A 418 -27.64 -8.30 1.54
CA GLY A 418 -28.81 -8.47 2.39
C GLY A 418 -30.10 -8.04 1.69
N GLY A 419 -31.24 -8.68 2.09
CA GLY A 419 -32.58 -8.23 1.76
C GLY A 419 -33.19 -8.79 0.48
N ASP A 420 -34.41 -8.31 0.17
CA ASP A 420 -35.23 -8.66 -1.00
C ASP A 420 -34.92 -7.73 -2.21
N SER A 421 -35.68 -7.92 -3.30
CA SER A 421 -35.50 -7.10 -4.51
C SER A 421 -35.73 -5.60 -4.28
N ARG A 422 -36.54 -5.21 -3.27
CA ARG A 422 -36.76 -3.82 -2.90
C ARG A 422 -35.54 -3.19 -2.25
N ILE A 423 -34.85 -3.92 -1.40
CA ILE A 423 -33.56 -3.49 -0.79
C ILE A 423 -32.49 -3.45 -1.87
N ARG A 424 -32.42 -4.47 -2.71
CA ARG A 424 -31.42 -4.57 -3.79
C ARG A 424 -31.49 -3.39 -4.75
N ILE A 425 -32.68 -3.07 -5.31
CA ILE A 425 -32.81 -1.94 -6.23
C ILE A 425 -32.37 -0.61 -5.58
N ARG A 426 -32.67 -0.42 -4.28
CA ARG A 426 -32.28 0.80 -3.54
C ARG A 426 -30.78 0.88 -3.30
N GLN A 427 -30.11 -0.24 -3.03
CA GLN A 427 -28.64 -0.30 -2.97
C GLN A 427 -28.03 0.07 -4.32
N GLU A 428 -28.58 -0.46 -5.42
CA GLU A 428 -28.09 -0.19 -6.78
C GLU A 428 -28.36 1.25 -7.23
N LEU A 429 -29.45 1.87 -6.78
CA LEU A 429 -29.70 3.30 -6.96
C LEU A 429 -28.64 4.15 -6.28
N LEU A 430 -28.32 3.83 -5.02
CA LEU A 430 -27.26 4.54 -4.30
C LEU A 430 -25.92 4.35 -4.98
N LEU A 431 -25.55 3.11 -5.32
CA LEU A 431 -24.29 2.81 -5.97
C LEU A 431 -24.15 3.53 -7.31
N GLY A 432 -25.15 3.37 -8.19
CA GLY A 432 -25.10 3.91 -9.55
C GLY A 432 -25.34 5.41 -9.59
N ILE A 433 -26.56 5.84 -9.24
CA ILE A 433 -26.97 7.25 -9.33
C ILE A 433 -26.25 8.08 -8.26
N GLY A 434 -26.29 7.63 -7.00
CA GLY A 434 -25.63 8.31 -5.89
C GLY A 434 -24.11 8.41 -6.10
N GLY A 435 -23.49 7.33 -6.55
CA GLY A 435 -22.05 7.30 -6.85
C GLY A 435 -21.63 8.26 -7.96
N PHE A 436 -22.41 8.34 -9.04
CA PHE A 436 -22.14 9.31 -10.11
C PHE A 436 -22.31 10.75 -9.61
N ARG A 437 -23.35 11.03 -8.82
CA ARG A 437 -23.57 12.35 -8.20
C ARG A 437 -22.45 12.72 -7.23
N ALA A 438 -21.90 11.76 -6.48
CA ALA A 438 -20.75 11.99 -5.61
C ALA A 438 -19.52 12.46 -6.40
N LEU A 439 -19.21 11.82 -7.53
CA LEU A 439 -18.12 12.27 -8.41
C LEU A 439 -18.35 13.72 -8.85
N ARG A 440 -19.57 14.08 -9.28
CA ARG A 440 -19.90 15.45 -9.73
C ARG A 440 -19.79 16.47 -8.61
N ALA A 441 -20.23 16.14 -7.39
CA ALA A 441 -20.11 17.00 -6.20
C ALA A 441 -18.65 17.26 -5.83
N MET A 442 -17.77 16.29 -5.99
CA MET A 442 -16.32 16.43 -5.81
C MET A 442 -15.63 17.11 -7.01
N GLY A 443 -16.35 17.38 -8.08
CA GLY A 443 -15.82 18.00 -9.29
C GLY A 443 -15.09 17.05 -10.23
N ILE A 444 -15.29 15.77 -10.07
CA ILE A 444 -14.71 14.74 -10.93
C ILE A 444 -15.66 14.49 -12.10
N THR A 445 -15.17 14.65 -13.32
CA THR A 445 -15.88 14.29 -14.55
C THR A 445 -15.21 13.04 -15.13
N PRO A 446 -15.83 11.86 -15.07
CA PRO A 446 -15.22 10.65 -15.59
C PRO A 446 -15.05 10.68 -17.10
N GLY A 447 -13.97 10.08 -17.60
CA GLY A 447 -13.73 9.83 -19.01
C GLY A 447 -14.17 8.44 -19.44
N VAL A 448 -14.21 7.52 -18.48
CA VAL A 448 -14.68 6.15 -18.66
C VAL A 448 -15.53 5.77 -17.45
N LEU A 449 -16.70 5.18 -17.71
CA LEU A 449 -17.50 4.48 -16.72
C LEU A 449 -17.18 2.98 -16.85
N HIS A 450 -16.57 2.39 -15.83
CA HIS A 450 -16.32 0.95 -15.82
C HIS A 450 -17.24 0.30 -14.77
N LEU A 451 -18.17 -0.49 -15.25
CA LEU A 451 -19.14 -1.20 -14.44
C LEU A 451 -18.61 -2.62 -14.13
N ASN A 452 -18.37 -2.90 -12.86
CA ASN A 452 -18.02 -4.23 -12.38
C ASN A 452 -19.30 -4.96 -11.97
N GLU A 453 -19.89 -5.74 -12.88
CA GLU A 453 -21.17 -6.39 -12.84
C GLU A 453 -22.37 -5.42 -12.97
N GLY A 454 -23.58 -5.96 -13.05
CA GLY A 454 -24.83 -5.22 -13.26
C GLY A 454 -25.22 -4.24 -12.15
N HIS A 455 -24.80 -4.49 -10.90
CA HIS A 455 -25.21 -3.76 -9.70
C HIS A 455 -25.07 -2.22 -9.79
N SER A 456 -24.21 -1.73 -10.66
CA SER A 456 -23.97 -0.30 -10.86
C SER A 456 -24.54 0.27 -12.16
N GLY A 457 -25.35 -0.52 -12.88
CA GLY A 457 -25.87 -0.16 -14.20
C GLY A 457 -26.60 1.18 -14.25
N PHE A 458 -27.27 1.59 -13.18
CA PHE A 458 -27.95 2.88 -13.11
C PHE A 458 -27.01 4.10 -13.18
N ALA A 459 -25.71 3.91 -12.98
CA ALA A 459 -24.73 4.98 -13.19
C ALA A 459 -24.73 5.49 -14.64
N VAL A 460 -24.98 4.61 -15.61
CA VAL A 460 -25.05 4.98 -17.03
C VAL A 460 -26.26 5.87 -17.30
N LEU A 461 -27.42 5.58 -16.69
CA LEU A 461 -28.64 6.38 -16.85
C LEU A 461 -28.47 7.78 -16.24
N GLU A 462 -27.82 7.88 -15.07
CA GLU A 462 -27.53 9.17 -14.46
C GLU A 462 -26.50 9.97 -15.26
N ALA A 463 -25.48 9.29 -15.83
CA ALA A 463 -24.55 9.93 -16.75
C ALA A 463 -25.25 10.45 -18.03
N VAL A 464 -26.25 9.73 -18.55
CA VAL A 464 -27.08 10.19 -19.67
C VAL A 464 -27.85 11.44 -19.29
N ARG A 465 -28.51 11.46 -18.11
CA ARG A 465 -29.22 12.63 -17.60
C ARG A 465 -28.29 13.85 -17.43
N ASP A 466 -27.12 13.64 -16.82
CA ASP A 466 -26.13 14.70 -16.63
C ASP A 466 -25.65 15.27 -17.99
N ARG A 467 -25.43 14.41 -18.96
CA ARG A 467 -25.03 14.80 -20.32
C ARG A 467 -26.12 15.57 -21.06
N MET A 468 -27.37 15.12 -20.94
CA MET A 468 -28.52 15.85 -21.50
C MET A 468 -28.61 17.27 -20.94
N GLN A 469 -28.49 17.42 -19.64
CA GLN A 469 -28.56 18.73 -18.97
C GLN A 469 -27.38 19.62 -19.28
N SER A 470 -26.17 19.08 -19.24
CA SER A 470 -24.95 19.88 -19.43
C SER A 470 -24.71 20.30 -20.88
N GLU A 471 -25.15 19.51 -21.86
CA GLU A 471 -24.93 19.75 -23.28
C GLU A 471 -26.20 20.15 -24.05
N GLY A 472 -27.37 20.10 -23.43
CA GLY A 472 -28.64 20.45 -24.09
C GLY A 472 -29.05 19.48 -25.21
N ILE A 473 -28.67 18.21 -25.13
CA ILE A 473 -28.90 17.21 -26.18
C ILE A 473 -30.01 16.23 -25.81
N ALA A 474 -30.68 15.66 -26.84
CA ALA A 474 -31.73 14.69 -26.66
C ALA A 474 -31.21 13.34 -26.13
N PHE A 475 -32.09 12.57 -25.48
CA PHE A 475 -31.83 11.28 -24.86
C PHE A 475 -30.99 10.34 -25.73
N ASP A 476 -31.43 10.04 -26.97
CA ASP A 476 -30.74 9.10 -27.85
C ASP A 476 -29.30 9.57 -28.22
N HIS A 477 -29.08 10.88 -28.27
CA HIS A 477 -27.74 11.43 -28.50
C HIS A 477 -26.86 11.28 -27.26
N ALA A 478 -27.41 11.53 -26.07
CA ALA A 478 -26.72 11.36 -24.81
C ALA A 478 -26.36 9.87 -24.59
N VAL A 479 -27.30 8.95 -24.82
CA VAL A 479 -27.04 7.50 -24.76
C VAL A 479 -25.87 7.10 -25.65
N ARG A 480 -25.87 7.50 -26.94
CA ARG A 480 -24.76 7.16 -27.86
C ARG A 480 -23.41 7.69 -27.38
N ARG A 481 -23.36 8.85 -26.71
CA ARG A 481 -22.11 9.42 -26.18
C ARG A 481 -21.64 8.66 -24.94
N VAL A 482 -22.53 8.45 -23.98
CA VAL A 482 -22.21 7.76 -22.72
C VAL A 482 -21.81 6.30 -23.00
N SER A 483 -22.51 5.61 -23.90
CA SER A 483 -22.17 4.22 -24.26
C SER A 483 -20.75 4.09 -24.82
N ARG A 484 -20.25 5.08 -25.53
CA ARG A 484 -18.85 5.09 -26.03
C ARG A 484 -17.80 5.22 -24.93
N GLU A 485 -18.20 5.75 -23.78
CA GLU A 485 -17.37 5.96 -22.60
C GLU A 485 -17.57 4.86 -21.54
N THR A 486 -18.46 3.88 -21.80
CA THR A 486 -18.81 2.81 -20.83
C THR A 486 -18.14 1.48 -21.18
N VAL A 487 -17.63 0.78 -20.16
CA VAL A 487 -17.07 -0.57 -20.20
C VAL A 487 -17.78 -1.42 -19.15
N PHE A 488 -18.07 -2.68 -19.47
CA PHE A 488 -18.77 -3.61 -18.60
C PHE A 488 -17.98 -4.89 -18.40
N THR A 489 -17.83 -5.32 -17.15
CA THR A 489 -17.23 -6.61 -16.80
C THR A 489 -18.26 -7.47 -16.11
N THR A 490 -18.53 -8.68 -16.66
CA THR A 490 -19.46 -9.64 -16.06
C THR A 490 -18.73 -10.75 -15.31
N HIS A 491 -19.31 -11.20 -14.20
CA HIS A 491 -18.77 -12.25 -13.33
C HIS A 491 -19.70 -13.45 -13.20
N THR A 492 -20.99 -13.25 -13.42
CA THR A 492 -22.05 -14.21 -13.08
C THR A 492 -22.26 -15.21 -14.22
N PRO A 493 -22.01 -16.53 -14.00
CA PRO A 493 -22.10 -17.54 -15.07
C PRO A 493 -23.50 -18.17 -15.19
N VAL A 494 -24.49 -17.71 -14.42
CA VAL A 494 -25.82 -18.32 -14.37
C VAL A 494 -26.91 -17.26 -14.43
N PRO A 495 -28.02 -17.48 -15.19
CA PRO A 495 -29.11 -16.49 -15.35
C PRO A 495 -29.72 -16.02 -14.02
N ALA A 496 -29.88 -16.93 -13.06
CA ALA A 496 -30.50 -16.66 -11.76
C ALA A 496 -29.72 -15.72 -10.86
N GLY A 497 -28.42 -15.46 -11.16
CA GLY A 497 -27.57 -14.58 -10.39
C GLY A 497 -27.60 -13.11 -10.86
N HIS A 498 -28.38 -12.80 -11.90
CA HIS A 498 -28.53 -11.43 -12.41
C HIS A 498 -29.76 -10.75 -11.80
N ASP A 499 -29.58 -9.56 -11.24
CA ASP A 499 -30.69 -8.80 -10.66
C ASP A 499 -31.70 -8.41 -11.72
N ARG A 500 -32.95 -8.72 -11.42
CA ARG A 500 -34.12 -8.44 -12.27
C ARG A 500 -35.20 -7.75 -11.45
N PHE A 501 -35.84 -6.72 -12.05
CA PHE A 501 -36.83 -5.88 -11.39
C PHE A 501 -38.06 -5.74 -12.28
N TYR A 502 -39.24 -5.98 -11.70
CA TYR A 502 -40.50 -5.83 -12.40
C TYR A 502 -40.89 -4.36 -12.62
N ALA A 503 -41.75 -4.10 -13.59
CA ALA A 503 -42.02 -2.75 -14.10
C ALA A 503 -42.55 -1.77 -13.04
N GLU A 504 -43.38 -2.22 -12.10
CA GLU A 504 -43.93 -1.38 -11.03
C GLU A 504 -42.81 -0.95 -10.05
N LEU A 505 -41.90 -1.85 -9.70
CA LEU A 505 -40.77 -1.54 -8.83
C LEU A 505 -39.82 -0.55 -9.49
N MET A 506 -39.56 -0.72 -10.79
CA MET A 506 -38.80 0.22 -11.60
C MET A 506 -39.43 1.62 -11.61
N GLU A 507 -40.75 1.73 -11.83
CA GLU A 507 -41.45 3.03 -11.83
C GLU A 507 -41.45 3.68 -10.43
N GLU A 508 -41.62 2.89 -9.36
CA GLU A 508 -41.57 3.37 -7.99
C GLU A 508 -40.22 4.03 -7.69
N HIS A 509 -39.12 3.43 -8.15
CA HIS A 509 -37.76 3.84 -7.77
C HIS A 509 -37.09 4.74 -8.81
N LEU A 510 -37.30 4.53 -10.10
CA LEU A 510 -36.66 5.31 -11.17
C LEU A 510 -37.64 6.28 -11.87
N GLY A 511 -38.91 6.36 -11.45
CA GLY A 511 -39.89 7.28 -12.05
C GLY A 511 -39.38 8.72 -12.19
N PRO A 512 -38.80 9.34 -11.14
CA PRO A 512 -38.23 10.69 -11.23
C PRO A 512 -37.09 10.80 -12.23
N LEU A 513 -36.19 9.81 -12.28
CA LEU A 513 -35.10 9.78 -13.27
C LEU A 513 -35.63 9.61 -14.69
N ARG A 514 -36.59 8.69 -14.89
CA ARG A 514 -37.25 8.47 -16.18
C ARG A 514 -37.89 9.77 -16.72
N GLU A 515 -38.57 10.53 -15.85
CA GLU A 515 -39.13 11.84 -16.20
C GLU A 515 -38.06 12.85 -16.59
N ALA A 516 -36.97 12.89 -15.84
CA ALA A 516 -35.84 13.76 -16.16
C ALA A 516 -35.14 13.37 -17.48
N LEU A 517 -35.19 12.10 -17.86
CA LEU A 517 -34.71 11.60 -19.15
C LEU A 517 -35.73 11.87 -20.30
N GLY A 518 -36.96 12.25 -19.99
CA GLY A 518 -38.02 12.52 -20.99
C GLY A 518 -38.45 11.29 -21.76
N ILE A 519 -38.43 10.10 -21.15
CA ILE A 519 -38.76 8.84 -21.81
C ILE A 519 -40.01 8.17 -21.16
N SER A 520 -40.68 7.31 -21.92
CA SER A 520 -41.78 6.51 -21.39
C SER A 520 -41.29 5.36 -20.50
N GLN A 521 -42.20 4.78 -19.70
CA GLN A 521 -41.90 3.59 -18.89
C GLN A 521 -41.49 2.41 -19.79
N ASP A 522 -42.21 2.16 -20.87
CA ASP A 522 -41.86 1.11 -21.84
C ASP A 522 -40.43 1.31 -22.37
N LYS A 523 -40.08 2.56 -22.72
CA LYS A 523 -38.74 2.88 -23.21
C LYS A 523 -37.64 2.65 -22.16
N LEU A 524 -37.92 2.94 -20.89
CA LEU A 524 -37.01 2.61 -19.81
C LEU A 524 -36.85 1.09 -19.69
N MET A 525 -37.94 0.33 -19.67
CA MET A 525 -37.92 -1.12 -19.55
C MET A 525 -37.19 -1.81 -20.72
N GLU A 526 -37.34 -1.30 -21.94
CA GLU A 526 -36.63 -1.80 -23.13
C GLU A 526 -35.11 -1.83 -22.95
N LEU A 527 -34.54 -0.92 -22.16
CA LEU A 527 -33.09 -0.86 -21.93
C LEU A 527 -32.58 -2.08 -21.16
N GLY A 528 -33.40 -2.71 -20.31
CA GLY A 528 -33.04 -3.87 -19.50
C GLY A 528 -33.69 -5.19 -19.96
N ARG A 529 -34.46 -5.22 -21.04
CA ARG A 529 -35.08 -6.45 -21.58
C ARG A 529 -34.23 -7.07 -22.67
N GLU A 530 -34.08 -8.38 -22.68
CA GLU A 530 -33.47 -9.12 -23.78
C GLU A 530 -34.31 -8.97 -25.06
N ASN A 531 -35.63 -9.18 -24.94
CA ASN A 531 -36.60 -8.90 -26.00
C ASN A 531 -37.35 -7.60 -25.70
N PRO A 532 -37.01 -6.46 -26.33
CA PRO A 532 -37.66 -5.19 -26.08
C PRO A 532 -39.17 -5.19 -26.28
N GLY A 533 -39.68 -6.08 -27.13
CA GLY A 533 -41.12 -6.22 -27.41
C GLY A 533 -41.92 -7.02 -26.35
N ASP A 534 -41.27 -7.77 -25.49
CA ASP A 534 -41.92 -8.55 -24.44
C ASP A 534 -42.16 -7.69 -23.19
N ARG A 535 -43.41 -7.26 -23.01
CA ARG A 535 -43.81 -6.44 -21.87
C ARG A 535 -43.84 -7.19 -20.53
N ASN A 536 -43.82 -8.53 -20.55
CA ASN A 536 -43.80 -9.34 -19.35
C ASN A 536 -42.38 -9.63 -18.84
N GLU A 537 -41.37 -9.29 -19.65
CA GLU A 537 -40.00 -9.47 -19.26
C GLU A 537 -39.55 -8.39 -18.25
N ASP A 538 -38.99 -8.83 -17.14
CA ASP A 538 -38.43 -7.96 -16.11
C ASP A 538 -37.16 -7.22 -16.60
N PHE A 539 -36.90 -6.09 -16.00
CA PHE A 539 -35.70 -5.30 -16.26
C PHE A 539 -34.46 -5.98 -15.66
N CYS A 540 -33.51 -6.40 -16.48
CA CYS A 540 -32.28 -7.03 -16.08
C CYS A 540 -31.11 -6.01 -16.08
N MET A 541 -30.43 -5.90 -14.95
CA MET A 541 -29.30 -4.95 -14.79
C MET A 541 -28.11 -5.28 -15.69
N THR A 542 -27.81 -6.56 -15.90
CA THR A 542 -26.75 -7.01 -16.82
C THR A 542 -27.06 -6.67 -18.26
N VAL A 543 -28.32 -6.81 -18.67
CA VAL A 543 -28.77 -6.42 -20.01
C VAL A 543 -28.61 -4.93 -20.24
N LEU A 544 -28.95 -4.09 -19.24
CA LEU A 544 -28.66 -2.65 -19.28
C LEU A 544 -27.17 -2.39 -19.51
N GLY A 545 -26.31 -3.04 -18.71
CA GLY A 545 -24.86 -2.91 -18.83
C GLY A 545 -24.33 -3.31 -20.22
N LEU A 546 -24.75 -4.47 -20.73
CA LEU A 546 -24.34 -4.98 -22.05
C LEU A 546 -24.80 -4.09 -23.21
N LYS A 547 -26.06 -3.59 -23.15
CA LYS A 547 -26.62 -2.71 -24.18
C LYS A 547 -25.97 -1.33 -24.25
N LEU A 548 -25.57 -0.80 -23.09
CA LEU A 548 -25.04 0.55 -22.98
C LEU A 548 -23.51 0.62 -22.82
N ALA A 549 -22.82 -0.51 -22.95
CA ALA A 549 -21.35 -0.54 -22.93
C ALA A 549 -20.75 -0.57 -24.36
N ARG A 550 -19.68 0.15 -24.57
CA ARG A 550 -18.85 0.06 -25.78
C ARG A 550 -18.12 -1.28 -25.88
N ARG A 551 -17.71 -1.82 -24.74
CA ARG A 551 -16.97 -3.07 -24.60
C ARG A 551 -17.48 -3.83 -23.39
N ALA A 552 -17.58 -5.13 -23.55
CA ALA A 552 -17.87 -6.04 -22.47
C ALA A 552 -16.82 -7.16 -22.40
N ASN A 553 -16.47 -7.60 -21.19
CA ASN A 553 -15.60 -8.72 -20.97
C ASN A 553 -16.06 -9.58 -19.80
N ALA A 554 -15.80 -10.87 -19.91
CA ALA A 554 -15.87 -11.85 -18.85
C ALA A 554 -14.49 -11.98 -18.15
N VAL A 555 -14.43 -12.71 -17.04
CA VAL A 555 -13.25 -12.77 -16.15
C VAL A 555 -12.35 -13.99 -16.38
N SER A 556 -12.65 -14.82 -17.38
CA SER A 556 -11.80 -15.91 -17.87
C SER A 556 -12.22 -16.35 -19.27
N ALA A 557 -11.40 -17.12 -19.97
CA ALA A 557 -11.72 -17.64 -21.31
C ALA A 557 -13.01 -18.47 -21.28
N LEU A 558 -13.13 -19.44 -20.36
CA LEU A 558 -14.32 -20.27 -20.20
C LEU A 558 -15.56 -19.43 -19.83
N HIS A 559 -15.40 -18.45 -18.93
CA HIS A 559 -16.52 -17.56 -18.59
C HIS A 559 -16.94 -16.69 -19.81
N GLY A 560 -15.98 -16.34 -20.67
CA GLY A 560 -16.28 -15.65 -21.93
C GLY A 560 -17.16 -16.47 -22.87
N GLU A 561 -16.89 -17.79 -23.01
CA GLU A 561 -17.74 -18.73 -23.76
C GLU A 561 -19.14 -18.83 -23.15
N VAL A 562 -19.22 -19.09 -21.84
CA VAL A 562 -20.51 -19.17 -21.12
C VAL A 562 -21.31 -17.87 -21.25
N SER A 563 -20.67 -16.72 -21.14
CA SER A 563 -21.33 -15.42 -21.26
C SER A 563 -21.84 -15.15 -22.68
N ARG A 564 -21.07 -15.48 -23.71
CA ARG A 564 -21.51 -15.35 -25.11
C ARG A 564 -22.72 -16.23 -25.38
N HIS A 565 -22.68 -17.49 -24.92
CA HIS A 565 -23.81 -18.42 -25.02
C HIS A 565 -25.06 -17.84 -24.33
N MET A 566 -24.94 -17.40 -23.09
CA MET A 566 -26.05 -16.86 -22.27
C MET A 566 -26.72 -15.64 -22.90
N TRP A 567 -25.92 -14.74 -23.50
CA TRP A 567 -26.39 -13.46 -24.00
C TRP A 567 -26.53 -13.40 -25.53
N THR A 568 -26.57 -14.57 -26.23
CA THR A 568 -26.75 -14.63 -27.67
C THR A 568 -28.04 -13.94 -28.11
N GLY A 569 -29.14 -14.02 -27.30
CA GLY A 569 -30.40 -13.37 -27.56
C GLY A 569 -30.36 -11.85 -27.73
N LEU A 570 -29.36 -11.18 -27.12
CA LEU A 570 -29.15 -9.73 -27.27
C LEU A 570 -28.56 -9.32 -28.61
N TYR A 571 -28.02 -10.28 -29.38
CA TYR A 571 -27.30 -10.03 -30.63
C TYR A 571 -27.88 -10.86 -31.78
N PRO A 572 -29.17 -10.62 -32.15
CA PRO A 572 -29.84 -11.44 -33.16
C PRO A 572 -29.09 -11.41 -34.48
N GLY A 573 -28.93 -12.60 -35.07
CA GLY A 573 -28.23 -12.78 -36.35
C GLY A 573 -26.71 -12.91 -36.24
N LYS A 574 -26.14 -12.87 -35.04
CA LYS A 574 -24.73 -13.20 -34.82
C LYS A 574 -24.59 -14.63 -34.32
N PRO A 575 -23.61 -15.39 -34.83
CA PRO A 575 -23.23 -16.66 -34.19
C PRO A 575 -22.60 -16.36 -32.81
N GLU A 576 -22.59 -17.36 -31.92
CA GLU A 576 -22.12 -17.23 -30.54
C GLU A 576 -20.70 -16.66 -30.44
N GLU A 577 -19.80 -17.09 -31.32
CA GLU A 577 -18.39 -16.66 -31.34
C GLU A 577 -18.23 -15.17 -31.68
N GLU A 578 -19.23 -14.55 -32.34
CA GLU A 578 -19.22 -13.13 -32.73
C GLU A 578 -19.98 -12.22 -31.73
N VAL A 579 -20.56 -12.80 -30.65
CA VAL A 579 -21.15 -12.01 -29.57
C VAL A 579 -20.02 -11.17 -28.94
N PRO A 580 -20.19 -9.82 -28.84
CA PRO A 580 -19.08 -8.92 -28.52
C PRO A 580 -18.74 -8.90 -27.01
N ILE A 581 -18.59 -10.08 -26.41
CA ILE A 581 -18.12 -10.28 -25.05
C ILE A 581 -16.75 -10.98 -25.12
N GLY A 582 -15.69 -10.21 -24.86
CA GLY A 582 -14.35 -10.75 -24.75
C GLY A 582 -14.09 -11.37 -23.39
N HIS A 583 -12.83 -11.66 -23.08
CA HIS A 583 -12.42 -12.04 -21.73
C HIS A 583 -11.10 -11.38 -21.34
N ILE A 584 -10.95 -11.14 -20.04
CA ILE A 584 -9.69 -10.78 -19.39
C ILE A 584 -9.62 -11.66 -18.16
N THR A 585 -8.66 -12.60 -18.13
CA THR A 585 -8.53 -13.53 -17.02
C THR A 585 -8.11 -12.80 -15.76
N ASN A 586 -8.78 -13.05 -14.64
CA ASN A 586 -8.42 -12.51 -13.33
C ASN A 586 -7.00 -12.92 -12.96
N GLY A 587 -6.29 -12.06 -12.26
CA GLY A 587 -4.93 -12.30 -11.79
C GLY A 587 -4.83 -13.29 -10.63
N VAL A 588 -5.95 -13.64 -10.01
CA VAL A 588 -6.04 -14.53 -8.81
C VAL A 588 -7.01 -15.66 -9.10
#